data_96d85500f46c10e54b030b31b3ca1634
#
_entry.id   96d85500f46c10e54b030b31b3ca1634
#
_cell.length_a   1.000
_cell.length_b   1.000
_cell.length_c   1.000
_cell.angle_alpha   90.00
_cell.angle_beta   90.00
_cell.angle_gamma   90.00
#
_symmetry.space_group_name_H-M   'P 1'
#
loop_
_entity.id
_entity.type
_entity.pdbx_description
1 polymer ?
#
loop_
_entity_poly.entity_id
_entity_poly.type
_entity_poly.pdbx_seq_one_letter_code
_entity_poly.pdbx_strand_id
1 'polypeptide(L)'
;ENLAALEAGLPNLLRHVSNIKNVYKLPSVVAVNRFPTDTDAEIALIMEKCRALGVNVVLSTVWAEGGRGGEALAKEVVRLCEEEKGDFTFAYESDKSIREKINAVAVKVYGGKGAVFTPEAEKQIARLEELGFGDLPVCIAKTQYSFSDDAKLLGAPSGFTITVRSVKVSAGAGFVVALTGNIMTMPGLPKVPAAENIDVDENGKISGLF
;
A
#
# COMPACT_ATOMS: atom_id res chain seq x y z
N GLU A 1 -23.02 7.15 5.43
CA GLU A 1 -22.41 8.07 4.46
C GLU A 1 -21.60 9.17 5.15
N ASN A 2 -20.36 9.39 4.69
CA ASN A 2 -19.51 10.47 5.19
C ASN A 2 -18.59 11.03 4.09
N LEU A 3 -19.16 11.90 3.26
CA LEU A 3 -18.45 12.50 2.11
C LEU A 3 -17.23 13.33 2.55
N ALA A 4 -17.30 14.03 3.69
CA ALA A 4 -16.19 14.85 4.19
C ALA A 4 -14.99 13.98 4.60
N ALA A 5 -15.22 12.87 5.30
CA ALA A 5 -14.16 11.92 5.65
C ALA A 5 -13.57 11.25 4.41
N LEU A 6 -14.44 10.89 3.45
CA LEU A 6 -14.01 10.31 2.17
C LEU A 6 -13.12 11.29 1.39
N GLU A 7 -13.52 12.55 1.26
CA GLU A 7 -12.72 13.57 0.58
C GLU A 7 -11.38 13.80 1.28
N ALA A 8 -11.35 13.82 2.60
CA ALA A 8 -10.11 13.93 3.37
C ALA A 8 -9.17 12.72 3.17
N GLY A 9 -9.71 11.55 2.87
CA GLY A 9 -8.95 10.31 2.59
C GLY A 9 -8.40 10.19 1.17
N LEU A 10 -9.00 10.88 0.19
CA LEU A 10 -8.59 10.79 -1.22
C LEU A 10 -7.11 11.07 -1.49
N PRO A 11 -6.41 11.99 -0.80
CA PRO A 11 -4.97 12.18 -0.99
C PRO A 11 -4.16 10.90 -0.83
N ASN A 12 -4.59 9.97 0.03
CA ASN A 12 -3.94 8.66 0.17
C ASN A 12 -4.01 7.84 -1.14
N LEU A 13 -5.21 7.72 -1.72
CA LEU A 13 -5.41 7.05 -3.01
C LEU A 13 -4.58 7.71 -4.11
N LEU A 14 -4.63 9.03 -4.21
CA LEU A 14 -3.92 9.78 -5.24
C LEU A 14 -2.39 9.64 -5.12
N ARG A 15 -1.87 9.50 -3.90
CA ARG A 15 -0.46 9.19 -3.67
C ARG A 15 -0.08 7.83 -4.25
N HIS A 16 -0.92 6.79 -4.06
CA HIS A 16 -0.68 5.48 -4.66
C HIS A 16 -0.70 5.53 -6.18
N VAL A 17 -1.67 6.23 -6.79
CA VAL A 17 -1.71 6.44 -8.24
C VAL A 17 -0.46 7.17 -8.73
N SER A 18 -0.05 8.24 -8.02
CA SER A 18 1.18 8.97 -8.33
C SER A 18 2.42 8.08 -8.25
N ASN A 19 2.50 7.17 -7.29
CA ASN A 19 3.62 6.24 -7.20
C ASN A 19 3.69 5.32 -8.42
N ILE A 20 2.55 4.76 -8.85
CA ILE A 20 2.52 3.91 -10.04
C ILE A 20 2.92 4.69 -11.29
N LYS A 21 2.33 5.86 -11.50
CA LYS A 21 2.58 6.68 -12.70
C LYS A 21 3.96 7.35 -12.72
N ASN A 22 4.39 7.94 -11.61
CA ASN A 22 5.55 8.82 -11.58
C ASN A 22 6.82 8.14 -11.07
N VAL A 23 6.72 7.18 -10.16
CA VAL A 23 7.88 6.44 -9.64
C VAL A 23 8.15 5.22 -10.50
N TYR A 24 7.12 4.41 -10.76
CA TYR A 24 7.26 3.14 -11.51
C TYR A 24 7.01 3.27 -13.02
N LYS A 25 6.54 4.43 -13.51
CA LYS A 25 6.28 4.72 -14.94
C LYS A 25 5.33 3.72 -15.61
N LEU A 26 4.31 3.29 -14.88
CA LEU A 26 3.30 2.36 -15.37
C LEU A 26 1.93 3.04 -15.52
N PRO A 27 1.13 2.64 -16.52
CA PRO A 27 -0.27 3.01 -16.57
C PRO A 27 -1.03 2.40 -15.38
N SER A 28 -2.15 3.01 -14.99
CA SER A 28 -2.93 2.53 -13.86
C SER A 28 -4.42 2.83 -14.01
N VAL A 29 -5.25 1.99 -13.43
CA VAL A 29 -6.68 2.22 -13.24
C VAL A 29 -7.05 2.04 -11.77
N VAL A 30 -7.90 2.91 -11.27
CA VAL A 30 -8.49 2.79 -9.94
C VAL A 30 -9.77 1.96 -10.04
N ALA A 31 -9.83 0.85 -9.32
CA ALA A 31 -11.03 0.06 -9.17
C ALA A 31 -11.78 0.50 -7.90
N VAL A 32 -12.96 1.07 -8.06
CA VAL A 32 -13.86 1.35 -6.94
C VAL A 32 -14.62 0.06 -6.64
N ASN A 33 -14.22 -0.67 -5.61
CA ASN A 33 -14.84 -1.93 -5.22
C ASN A 33 -16.06 -1.66 -4.35
N ARG A 34 -17.24 -1.75 -4.95
CA ARG A 34 -18.52 -1.43 -4.28
C ARG A 34 -18.93 -2.52 -3.32
N PHE A 35 -19.27 -2.12 -2.09
CA PHE A 35 -19.92 -2.95 -1.09
C PHE A 35 -21.39 -2.50 -0.87
N PRO A 36 -22.26 -3.36 -0.27
CA PRO A 36 -23.68 -3.03 -0.07
C PRO A 36 -23.95 -1.78 0.77
N THR A 37 -23.00 -1.40 1.62
CA THR A 37 -23.11 -0.23 2.51
C THR A 37 -22.67 1.08 1.84
N ASP A 38 -22.01 1.00 0.67
CA ASP A 38 -21.51 2.18 -0.01
C ASP A 38 -22.64 2.93 -0.71
N THR A 39 -22.69 4.26 -0.52
CA THR A 39 -23.72 5.08 -1.14
C THR A 39 -23.32 5.51 -2.55
N ASP A 40 -24.31 5.79 -3.39
CA ASP A 40 -24.05 6.31 -4.74
C ASP A 40 -23.34 7.67 -4.71
N ALA A 41 -23.57 8.47 -3.68
CA ALA A 41 -22.90 9.76 -3.50
C ALA A 41 -21.40 9.59 -3.22
N GLU A 42 -21.02 8.64 -2.35
CA GLU A 42 -19.62 8.31 -2.07
C GLU A 42 -18.89 7.80 -3.31
N ILE A 43 -19.50 6.89 -4.05
CA ILE A 43 -18.97 6.37 -5.31
C ILE A 43 -18.80 7.49 -6.34
N ALA A 44 -19.82 8.34 -6.52
CA ALA A 44 -19.77 9.44 -7.44
C ALA A 44 -18.64 10.43 -7.11
N LEU A 45 -18.45 10.75 -5.82
CA LEU A 45 -17.37 11.63 -5.37
C LEU A 45 -15.98 11.09 -5.74
N ILE A 46 -15.70 9.81 -5.46
CA ILE A 46 -14.42 9.18 -5.82
C ILE A 46 -14.20 9.25 -7.32
N MET A 47 -15.21 8.85 -8.11
CA MET A 47 -15.11 8.81 -9.57
C MET A 47 -14.91 10.21 -10.17
N GLU A 48 -15.62 11.21 -9.67
CA GLU A 48 -15.47 12.60 -10.09
C GLU A 48 -14.06 13.12 -9.81
N LYS A 49 -13.58 12.97 -8.56
CA LYS A 49 -12.24 13.45 -8.16
C LYS A 49 -11.12 12.75 -8.94
N CYS A 50 -11.23 11.45 -9.19
CA CYS A 50 -10.25 10.73 -10.00
C CYS A 50 -10.25 11.26 -11.46
N ARG A 51 -11.42 11.40 -12.07
CA ARG A 51 -11.54 11.91 -13.45
C ARG A 51 -11.03 13.33 -13.61
N ALA A 52 -11.34 14.22 -12.65
CA ALA A 52 -10.86 15.59 -12.65
C ALA A 52 -9.32 15.70 -12.64
N LEU A 53 -8.62 14.68 -12.13
CA LEU A 53 -7.16 14.57 -12.10
C LEU A 53 -6.59 13.71 -13.25
N GLY A 54 -7.40 13.33 -14.21
CA GLY A 54 -6.97 12.48 -15.34
C GLY A 54 -6.55 11.06 -14.89
N VAL A 55 -7.17 10.57 -13.81
CA VAL A 55 -6.95 9.21 -13.30
C VAL A 55 -8.05 8.30 -13.85
N ASN A 56 -7.67 7.19 -14.50
CA ASN A 56 -8.60 6.18 -14.94
C ASN A 56 -9.30 5.56 -13.73
N VAL A 57 -10.62 5.50 -13.75
CA VAL A 57 -11.41 4.97 -12.64
C VAL A 57 -12.61 4.19 -13.13
N VAL A 58 -12.81 2.99 -12.61
CA VAL A 58 -13.90 2.08 -12.98
C VAL A 58 -14.57 1.55 -11.73
N LEU A 59 -15.91 1.53 -11.74
CA LEU A 59 -16.70 0.85 -10.69
C LEU A 59 -16.63 -0.66 -10.89
N SER A 60 -16.39 -1.39 -9.82
CA SER A 60 -16.42 -2.85 -9.76
C SER A 60 -17.52 -3.30 -8.80
N THR A 61 -18.43 -4.13 -9.29
CA THR A 61 -19.53 -4.74 -8.52
C THR A 61 -19.31 -6.25 -8.33
N VAL A 62 -18.07 -6.71 -8.39
CA VAL A 62 -17.69 -8.14 -8.33
C VAL A 62 -18.22 -8.82 -7.08
N TRP A 63 -18.28 -8.09 -5.96
CA TRP A 63 -18.78 -8.61 -4.70
C TRP A 63 -20.26 -9.07 -4.82
N ALA A 64 -21.11 -8.27 -5.47
CA ALA A 64 -22.52 -8.55 -5.62
C ALA A 64 -22.86 -9.40 -6.85
N GLU A 65 -22.13 -9.23 -7.96
CA GLU A 65 -22.49 -9.74 -9.29
C GLU A 65 -21.51 -10.78 -9.84
N GLY A 66 -20.46 -11.09 -9.07
CA GLY A 66 -19.39 -11.99 -9.53
C GLY A 66 -18.67 -11.47 -10.76
N GLY A 67 -18.28 -12.34 -11.67
CA GLY A 67 -17.48 -11.99 -12.85
C GLY A 67 -18.06 -10.90 -13.74
N ARG A 68 -19.39 -10.82 -13.85
CA ARG A 68 -20.05 -9.76 -14.61
C ARG A 68 -19.78 -8.37 -14.07
N GLY A 69 -19.75 -8.24 -12.75
CA GLY A 69 -19.44 -6.96 -12.09
C GLY A 69 -18.00 -6.45 -12.32
N GLY A 70 -17.12 -7.30 -12.83
CA GLY A 70 -15.72 -6.97 -13.16
C GLY A 70 -15.45 -6.72 -14.63
N GLU A 71 -16.42 -6.91 -15.53
CA GLU A 71 -16.20 -6.86 -16.98
C GLU A 71 -15.67 -5.49 -17.46
N ALA A 72 -16.23 -4.39 -16.96
CA ALA A 72 -15.79 -3.05 -17.32
C ALA A 72 -14.33 -2.79 -16.88
N LEU A 73 -13.97 -3.23 -15.68
CA LEU A 73 -12.61 -3.14 -15.18
C LEU A 73 -11.64 -3.97 -16.02
N ALA A 74 -12.01 -5.20 -16.37
CA ALA A 74 -11.20 -6.08 -17.21
C ALA A 74 -10.95 -5.46 -18.59
N LYS A 75 -11.97 -4.89 -19.24
CA LYS A 75 -11.84 -4.18 -20.52
C LYS A 75 -10.88 -2.99 -20.42
N GLU A 76 -10.97 -2.20 -19.36
CA GLU A 76 -10.06 -1.06 -19.15
C GLU A 76 -8.61 -1.52 -18.93
N VAL A 77 -8.39 -2.60 -18.16
CA VAL A 77 -7.04 -3.18 -17.99
C VAL A 77 -6.47 -3.65 -19.33
N VAL A 78 -7.26 -4.36 -20.14
CA VAL A 78 -6.84 -4.79 -21.50
C VAL A 78 -6.49 -3.58 -22.36
N ARG A 79 -7.35 -2.56 -22.39
CA ARG A 79 -7.08 -1.32 -23.13
C ARG A 79 -5.76 -0.68 -22.72
N LEU A 80 -5.51 -0.55 -21.41
CA LEU A 80 -4.25 0.02 -20.92
C LEU A 80 -3.04 -0.82 -21.33
N CYS A 81 -3.14 -2.16 -21.31
CA CYS A 81 -2.05 -3.03 -21.74
C CYS A 81 -1.76 -2.94 -23.25
N GLU A 82 -2.77 -2.68 -24.07
CA GLU A 82 -2.66 -2.61 -25.54
C GLU A 82 -2.25 -1.22 -26.04
N GLU A 83 -2.81 -0.15 -25.44
CA GLU A 83 -2.68 1.21 -25.93
C GLU A 83 -1.59 2.01 -25.21
N GLU A 84 -1.33 1.74 -23.93
CA GLU A 84 -0.37 2.48 -23.13
C GLU A 84 0.91 1.66 -22.90
N LYS A 85 2.04 2.15 -23.43
CA LYS A 85 3.34 1.54 -23.17
C LYS A 85 3.85 1.98 -21.80
N GLY A 86 4.07 1.01 -20.89
CA GLY A 86 4.80 1.24 -19.67
C GLY A 86 6.31 1.35 -19.95
N ASP A 87 6.95 2.27 -19.25
CA ASP A 87 8.42 2.39 -19.21
C ASP A 87 8.89 2.14 -17.78
N PHE A 88 8.68 0.91 -17.33
CA PHE A 88 8.89 0.52 -15.94
C PHE A 88 10.28 0.89 -15.43
N THR A 89 10.31 1.59 -14.30
CA THR A 89 11.52 1.93 -13.58
C THR A 89 11.45 1.48 -12.13
N PHE A 90 12.58 1.05 -11.58
CA PHE A 90 12.66 0.75 -10.15
C PHE A 90 12.74 2.03 -9.32
N ALA A 91 12.30 1.98 -8.07
CA ALA A 91 12.43 3.10 -7.14
C ALA A 91 13.90 3.42 -6.80
N TYR A 92 14.79 2.45 -6.96
CA TYR A 92 16.24 2.55 -6.74
C TYR A 92 17.00 1.55 -7.60
N GLU A 93 18.28 1.80 -7.82
CA GLU A 93 19.19 0.89 -8.51
C GLU A 93 19.63 -0.25 -7.57
N SER A 94 19.83 -1.46 -8.12
CA SER A 94 20.15 -2.66 -7.33
C SER A 94 21.52 -2.60 -6.66
N ASP A 95 22.48 -1.87 -7.24
CA ASP A 95 23.83 -1.69 -6.75
C ASP A 95 23.98 -0.69 -5.58
N LYS A 96 22.89 -0.04 -5.19
CA LYS A 96 22.89 0.88 -4.05
C LYS A 96 22.99 0.12 -2.73
N SER A 97 23.58 0.76 -1.73
CA SER A 97 23.62 0.25 -0.36
C SER A 97 22.21 0.03 0.20
N ILE A 98 22.06 -0.87 1.18
CA ILE A 98 20.79 -1.11 1.88
C ILE A 98 20.20 0.21 2.39
N ARG A 99 21.03 1.09 2.93
CA ARG A 99 20.63 2.41 3.42
C ARG A 99 20.06 3.30 2.32
N GLU A 100 20.73 3.39 1.18
CA GLU A 100 20.28 4.19 0.05
C GLU A 100 18.96 3.67 -0.52
N LYS A 101 18.80 2.36 -0.61
CA LYS A 101 17.54 1.71 -1.03
C LYS A 101 16.37 2.06 -0.11
N ILE A 102 16.57 1.98 1.21
CA ILE A 102 15.55 2.36 2.20
C ILE A 102 15.21 3.85 2.08
N ASN A 103 16.21 4.71 1.96
CA ASN A 103 15.99 6.16 1.75
C ASN A 103 15.24 6.45 0.46
N ALA A 104 15.55 5.76 -0.64
CA ALA A 104 14.85 5.94 -1.91
C ALA A 104 13.36 5.61 -1.79
N VAL A 105 13.01 4.53 -1.11
CA VAL A 105 11.60 4.17 -0.84
C VAL A 105 10.94 5.22 0.06
N ALA A 106 11.60 5.63 1.15
CA ALA A 106 11.06 6.63 2.07
C ALA A 106 10.75 7.97 1.39
N VAL A 107 11.61 8.39 0.46
CA VAL A 107 11.45 9.67 -0.25
C VAL A 107 10.51 9.54 -1.44
N LYS A 108 10.81 8.63 -2.38
CA LYS A 108 10.09 8.55 -3.67
C LYS A 108 8.69 7.96 -3.51
N VAL A 109 8.56 6.88 -2.71
CA VAL A 109 7.30 6.14 -2.59
C VAL A 109 6.44 6.71 -1.45
N TYR A 110 7.02 6.91 -0.27
CA TYR A 110 6.24 7.38 0.88
C TYR A 110 6.11 8.90 0.95
N GLY A 111 7.00 9.69 0.32
CA GLY A 111 6.94 11.14 0.33
C GLY A 111 7.50 11.78 1.61
N GLY A 112 8.29 11.03 2.35
CA GLY A 112 9.06 11.51 3.49
C GLY A 112 10.31 12.28 3.09
N LYS A 113 11.03 12.79 4.07
CA LYS A 113 12.35 13.44 3.89
C LYS A 113 13.49 12.43 3.81
N GLY A 114 13.25 11.18 4.21
CA GLY A 114 14.24 10.12 4.26
C GLY A 114 14.00 9.17 5.43
N ALA A 115 15.04 8.38 5.75
CA ALA A 115 15.04 7.47 6.88
C ALA A 115 16.19 7.80 7.83
N VAL A 116 15.97 7.61 9.13
CA VAL A 116 17.00 7.58 10.16
C VAL A 116 17.12 6.18 10.71
N PHE A 117 18.29 5.82 11.18
CA PHE A 117 18.62 4.47 11.60
C PHE A 117 19.04 4.47 13.06
N THR A 118 18.49 3.57 13.86
CA THR A 118 18.98 3.37 15.21
C THR A 118 20.39 2.77 15.19
N PRO A 119 21.19 2.92 16.27
CA PRO A 119 22.50 2.28 16.34
C PRO A 119 22.49 0.76 16.10
N GLU A 120 21.39 0.11 16.47
CA GLU A 120 21.20 -1.32 16.23
C GLU A 120 20.98 -1.60 14.73
N ALA A 121 20.10 -0.84 14.06
CA ALA A 121 19.88 -0.95 12.63
C ALA A 121 21.16 -0.70 11.81
N GLU A 122 21.97 0.28 12.23
CA GLU A 122 23.27 0.57 11.62
C GLU A 122 24.23 -0.63 11.67
N LYS A 123 24.36 -1.27 12.85
CA LYS A 123 25.21 -2.45 13.01
C LYS A 123 24.72 -3.61 12.15
N GLN A 124 23.39 -3.80 12.10
CA GLN A 124 22.77 -4.87 11.30
C GLN A 124 22.99 -4.64 9.79
N ILE A 125 22.84 -3.40 9.30
CA ILE A 125 23.12 -3.06 7.90
C ILE A 125 24.57 -3.37 7.56
N ALA A 126 25.52 -2.87 8.35
CA ALA A 126 26.95 -3.11 8.12
C ALA A 126 27.26 -4.62 8.09
N ARG A 127 26.67 -5.39 9.01
CA ARG A 127 26.86 -6.84 9.03
C ARG A 127 26.29 -7.53 7.80
N LEU A 128 25.10 -7.13 7.34
CA LEU A 128 24.49 -7.71 6.14
C LEU A 128 25.29 -7.39 4.87
N GLU A 129 25.81 -6.19 4.74
CA GLU A 129 26.66 -5.78 3.61
C GLU A 129 28.01 -6.54 3.62
N GLU A 130 28.63 -6.71 4.81
CA GLU A 130 29.84 -7.54 4.98
C GLU A 130 29.62 -9.01 4.59
N LEU A 131 28.42 -9.55 4.85
CA LEU A 131 28.02 -10.91 4.47
C LEU A 131 27.64 -11.06 2.99
N GLY A 132 27.69 -9.99 2.19
CA GLY A 132 27.36 -10.01 0.77
C GLY A 132 25.88 -9.88 0.44
N PHE A 133 25.05 -9.43 1.37
CA PHE A 133 23.60 -9.21 1.16
C PHE A 133 23.25 -7.78 0.72
N GLY A 134 24.26 -6.93 0.43
CA GLY A 134 24.05 -5.53 0.05
C GLY A 134 23.21 -5.33 -1.20
N ASP A 135 23.32 -6.23 -2.18
CA ASP A 135 22.62 -6.14 -3.47
C ASP A 135 21.13 -6.58 -3.38
N LEU A 136 20.73 -7.24 -2.30
CA LEU A 136 19.36 -7.68 -2.14
C LEU A 136 18.36 -6.50 -2.10
N PRO A 137 17.15 -6.67 -2.66
CA PRO A 137 16.11 -5.68 -2.55
C PRO A 137 15.65 -5.49 -1.11
N VAL A 138 15.07 -4.31 -0.80
CA VAL A 138 14.55 -3.99 0.53
C VAL A 138 13.04 -4.05 0.58
N CYS A 139 12.52 -4.60 1.67
CA CYS A 139 11.11 -4.59 2.04
C CYS A 139 10.95 -3.82 3.35
N ILE A 140 10.13 -2.76 3.36
CA ILE A 140 9.93 -1.94 4.56
C ILE A 140 8.64 -2.38 5.25
N ALA A 141 8.78 -2.90 6.48
CA ALA A 141 7.67 -3.21 7.35
C ALA A 141 7.34 -2.00 8.23
N LYS A 142 6.18 -1.40 8.01
CA LYS A 142 5.66 -0.24 8.73
C LYS A 142 4.16 -0.36 8.94
N THR A 143 3.56 0.58 9.68
CA THR A 143 2.11 0.63 9.82
C THR A 143 1.40 0.70 8.47
N GLN A 144 0.28 0.01 8.35
CA GLN A 144 -0.58 0.04 7.17
C GLN A 144 -1.48 1.30 7.10
N TYR A 145 -1.60 2.04 8.19
CA TYR A 145 -2.53 3.18 8.31
C TYR A 145 -1.98 4.51 7.78
N SER A 146 -0.70 4.59 7.45
CA SER A 146 -0.06 5.82 6.99
C SER A 146 1.09 5.53 6.03
N PHE A 147 1.45 6.52 5.20
CA PHE A 147 2.72 6.51 4.48
C PHE A 147 3.94 6.73 5.41
N SER A 148 3.74 7.37 6.57
CA SER A 148 4.78 7.47 7.61
C SER A 148 4.86 6.20 8.46
N ASP A 149 5.73 6.17 9.45
CA ASP A 149 5.79 5.14 10.50
C ASP A 149 4.94 5.50 11.73
N ASP A 150 4.24 6.63 11.71
CA ASP A 150 3.21 7.02 12.67
C ASP A 150 1.80 6.78 12.10
N ALA A 151 1.07 5.83 12.68
CA ALA A 151 -0.29 5.46 12.28
C ALA A 151 -1.32 6.60 12.39
N LYS A 152 -1.01 7.67 13.12
CA LYS A 152 -1.92 8.82 13.31
C LYS A 152 -1.83 9.85 12.18
N LEU A 153 -0.78 9.81 11.37
CA LEU A 153 -0.60 10.72 10.24
C LEU A 153 -1.35 10.18 9.02
N LEU A 154 -2.65 10.48 8.95
CA LEU A 154 -3.54 9.98 7.91
C LEU A 154 -3.39 10.71 6.57
N GLY A 155 -4.03 10.19 5.52
CA GLY A 155 -4.03 10.75 4.18
C GLY A 155 -2.68 10.59 3.46
N ALA A 156 -2.12 11.67 2.97
CA ALA A 156 -0.80 11.71 2.32
C ALA A 156 0.12 12.67 3.07
N PRO A 157 0.62 12.30 4.25
CA PRO A 157 1.50 13.16 5.03
C PRO A 157 2.79 13.48 4.26
N SER A 158 3.41 14.62 4.61
CA SER A 158 4.69 15.05 4.06
C SER A 158 5.61 15.54 5.17
N GLY A 159 6.90 15.65 4.85
CA GLY A 159 7.87 16.22 5.80
C GLY A 159 8.26 15.32 6.97
N PHE A 160 7.76 14.11 7.05
CA PHE A 160 8.12 13.11 8.05
C PHE A 160 9.44 12.38 7.70
N THR A 161 9.98 11.69 8.67
CA THR A 161 11.16 10.82 8.52
C THR A 161 10.80 9.43 9.03
N ILE A 162 11.17 8.38 8.30
CA ILE A 162 10.98 6.99 8.73
C ILE A 162 12.09 6.59 9.69
N THR A 163 11.75 6.02 10.84
CA THR A 163 12.73 5.50 11.80
C THR A 163 12.90 4.00 11.64
N VAL A 164 14.04 3.58 11.10
CA VAL A 164 14.41 2.17 10.96
C VAL A 164 15.05 1.71 12.26
N ARG A 165 14.38 0.80 12.97
CA ARG A 165 14.85 0.31 14.27
C ARG A 165 15.62 -1.00 14.19
N SER A 166 15.39 -1.79 13.14
CA SER A 166 16.03 -3.09 12.97
C SER A 166 16.00 -3.49 11.50
N VAL A 167 17.04 -4.19 11.06
CA VAL A 167 17.16 -4.71 9.70
C VAL A 167 17.58 -6.17 9.75
N LYS A 168 16.91 -7.03 8.98
CA LYS A 168 17.22 -8.46 8.91
C LYS A 168 17.10 -8.98 7.49
N VAL A 169 17.88 -10.00 7.14
CA VAL A 169 17.75 -10.68 5.87
C VAL A 169 16.69 -11.79 5.95
N SER A 170 15.86 -11.88 4.92
CA SER A 170 15.01 -13.03 4.64
C SER A 170 15.69 -13.86 3.55
N ALA A 171 16.72 -14.61 3.93
CA ALA A 171 17.66 -15.23 2.99
C ALA A 171 16.98 -16.20 2.02
N GLY A 172 16.03 -17.00 2.50
CA GLY A 172 15.28 -17.92 1.65
C GLY A 172 14.37 -17.25 0.63
N ALA A 173 13.94 -16.00 0.90
CA ALA A 173 13.11 -15.20 0.00
C ALA A 173 13.93 -14.19 -0.82
N GLY A 174 15.21 -13.97 -0.49
CA GLY A 174 16.11 -13.13 -1.25
C GLY A 174 15.88 -11.63 -1.10
N PHE A 175 15.49 -11.14 0.08
CA PHE A 175 15.35 -9.72 0.36
C PHE A 175 15.70 -9.33 1.81
N VAL A 176 15.97 -8.06 2.01
CA VAL A 176 16.24 -7.46 3.32
C VAL A 176 14.97 -6.80 3.85
N VAL A 177 14.62 -7.08 5.11
CA VAL A 177 13.47 -6.48 5.80
C VAL A 177 13.93 -5.37 6.71
N ALA A 178 13.42 -4.16 6.51
CA ALA A 178 13.60 -3.02 7.40
C ALA A 178 12.35 -2.82 8.28
N LEU A 179 12.49 -2.97 9.59
CA LEU A 179 11.41 -2.77 10.56
C LEU A 179 11.42 -1.33 11.05
N THR A 180 10.28 -0.65 10.94
CA THR A 180 10.17 0.78 11.28
C THR A 180 9.18 1.03 12.41
N GLY A 181 9.35 2.12 13.13
CA GLY A 181 8.43 2.53 14.19
C GLY A 181 8.13 1.39 15.17
N ASN A 182 6.88 1.25 15.55
CA ASN A 182 6.40 0.23 16.50
C ASN A 182 5.72 -0.96 15.82
N ILE A 183 6.04 -1.26 14.56
CA ILE A 183 5.42 -2.38 13.86
C ILE A 183 5.73 -3.72 14.57
N MET A 184 4.71 -4.53 14.76
CA MET A 184 4.84 -5.91 15.21
C MET A 184 4.93 -6.83 13.99
N THR A 185 5.87 -7.76 14.00
CA THR A 185 6.12 -8.68 12.88
C THR A 185 5.07 -9.78 12.78
N MET A 186 4.43 -10.11 13.88
CA MET A 186 3.32 -11.06 13.92
C MET A 186 2.45 -10.71 15.14
N PRO A 187 1.27 -10.10 14.96
CA PRO A 187 0.33 -9.96 16.06
C PRO A 187 -0.07 -11.34 16.56
N GLY A 188 -0.09 -11.52 17.87
CA GLY A 188 -0.54 -12.76 18.47
C GLY A 188 -1.99 -13.05 18.09
N LEU A 189 -2.31 -14.30 17.77
CA LEU A 189 -3.68 -14.72 17.60
C LEU A 189 -4.42 -14.62 18.95
N PRO A 190 -5.69 -14.19 18.98
CA PRO A 190 -6.48 -14.15 20.20
C PRO A 190 -6.66 -15.58 20.73
N LYS A 191 -6.76 -15.74 22.07
CA LYS A 191 -7.02 -17.04 22.70
C LYS A 191 -8.37 -17.64 22.28
N VAL A 192 -9.35 -16.77 22.02
CA VAL A 192 -10.66 -17.14 21.48
C VAL A 192 -10.68 -16.69 20.02
N PRO A 193 -10.71 -17.61 19.06
CA PRO A 193 -10.78 -17.25 17.64
C PRO A 193 -12.07 -16.49 17.33
N ALA A 194 -12.03 -15.51 16.42
CA ALA A 194 -13.24 -14.82 15.95
C ALA A 194 -14.28 -15.80 15.37
N ALA A 195 -13.82 -16.91 14.80
CA ALA A 195 -14.68 -17.95 14.25
C ALA A 195 -15.68 -18.55 15.26
N GLU A 196 -15.40 -18.51 16.57
CA GLU A 196 -16.35 -18.98 17.60
C GLU A 196 -17.59 -18.07 17.75
N ASN A 197 -17.49 -16.82 17.29
CA ASN A 197 -18.57 -15.82 17.37
C ASN A 197 -19.22 -15.53 16.01
N ILE A 198 -18.65 -16.08 14.93
CA ILE A 198 -19.21 -15.90 13.58
C ILE A 198 -20.39 -16.83 13.41
N ASP A 199 -21.56 -16.28 13.07
CA ASP A 199 -22.76 -17.03 12.82
C ASP A 199 -23.55 -16.43 11.65
N VAL A 200 -24.46 -17.25 11.09
CA VAL A 200 -25.36 -16.85 10.01
C VAL A 200 -26.79 -17.17 10.45
N ASP A 201 -27.62 -16.15 10.57
CA ASP A 201 -29.03 -16.32 10.97
C ASP A 201 -29.89 -16.96 9.85
N GLU A 202 -31.14 -17.27 10.17
CA GLU A 202 -32.10 -17.90 9.24
C GLU A 202 -32.39 -17.03 8.00
N ASN A 203 -32.08 -15.73 8.04
CA ASN A 203 -32.27 -14.81 6.94
C ASN A 203 -30.95 -14.61 6.12
N GLY A 204 -29.92 -15.36 6.43
CA GLY A 204 -28.59 -15.25 5.78
C GLY A 204 -27.76 -14.08 6.24
N LYS A 205 -28.12 -13.40 7.34
CA LYS A 205 -27.34 -12.29 7.89
C LYS A 205 -26.17 -12.83 8.71
N ILE A 206 -24.98 -12.40 8.33
CA ILE A 206 -23.73 -12.76 9.04
C ILE A 206 -23.56 -11.85 10.25
N SER A 207 -23.19 -12.42 11.40
CA SER A 207 -22.83 -11.71 12.64
C SER A 207 -21.45 -12.15 13.14
N GLY A 208 -20.84 -11.38 14.04
CA GLY A 208 -19.57 -11.74 14.69
C GLY A 208 -18.30 -11.58 13.85
N LEU A 209 -18.38 -10.95 12.67
CA LEU A 209 -17.20 -10.69 11.84
C LEU A 209 -16.34 -9.54 12.39
N PHE A 210 -16.95 -8.58 13.10
CA PHE A 210 -16.33 -7.38 13.66
C PHE A 210 -16.93 -7.07 15.04
#